data_aef8638094e7f1ee5afbe5fd58527478
#
_entry.id   aef8638094e7f1ee5afbe5fd58527478
#
_cell.length_a   1.000
_cell.length_b   1.000
_cell.length_c   1.000
_cell.angle_alpha   90.00
_cell.angle_beta   90.00
_cell.angle_gamma   90.00
#
_symmetry.space_group_name_H-M   'P 1'
#
loop_
_entity.id
_entity.type
_entity.pdbx_description
1 polymer ?
#
loop_
_entity_poly.entity_id
_entity_poly.type
_entity_poly.pdbx_seq_one_letter_code
_entity_poly.pdbx_strand_id
1 'polypeptide(L)'
;AQKLERTLRGKGYEGVSCTEWRKSIRLEGELDDWKAIVKAGKIAAKAGYKGVINDITLKGFTPPPIRTPKQRDNALEGRRPDVLIIGGGVIGCAIARELSKNALDILLLDKESDVAMHASSRNDGMIHPGIASHANTLRGKMNVKVNAMYTQLCEELGVPFQRYGNLILYADHIFGTVAE
;
A
#
# COMPACT_ATOMS: atom_id res chain seq x y z
N ALA A 1 -5.92 -24.11 -11.95
CA ALA A 1 -6.82 -23.20 -12.66
C ALA A 1 -8.22 -23.81 -12.86
N GLN A 2 -8.37 -24.90 -13.56
CA GLN A 2 -9.67 -25.51 -13.92
C GLN A 2 -10.62 -25.77 -12.72
N LYS A 3 -10.09 -26.25 -11.58
CA LYS A 3 -10.89 -26.46 -10.36
C LYS A 3 -11.47 -25.14 -9.83
N LEU A 4 -10.66 -24.08 -9.84
CA LEU A 4 -11.10 -22.75 -9.40
C LEU A 4 -12.16 -22.19 -10.36
N GLU A 5 -11.96 -22.33 -11.66
CA GLU A 5 -12.91 -21.87 -12.68
C GLU A 5 -14.27 -22.56 -12.53
N ARG A 6 -14.30 -23.87 -12.29
CA ARG A 6 -15.55 -24.60 -11.97
C ARG A 6 -16.21 -24.06 -10.69
N THR A 7 -15.40 -23.75 -9.66
CA THR A 7 -15.91 -23.19 -8.42
C THR A 7 -16.52 -21.80 -8.63
N LEU A 8 -15.89 -20.97 -9.44
CA LEU A 8 -16.39 -19.63 -9.77
C LEU A 8 -17.68 -19.73 -10.59
N ARG A 9 -17.71 -20.58 -11.60
CA ARG A 9 -18.92 -20.85 -12.41
C ARG A 9 -20.09 -21.33 -11.55
N GLY A 10 -19.87 -22.29 -10.64
CA GLY A 10 -20.90 -22.77 -9.71
C GLY A 10 -21.40 -21.72 -8.70
N LYS A 11 -20.74 -20.55 -8.62
CA LYS A 11 -21.15 -19.40 -7.80
C LYS A 11 -21.71 -18.24 -8.63
N GLY A 12 -22.00 -18.48 -9.92
CA GLY A 12 -22.58 -17.48 -10.81
C GLY A 12 -21.59 -16.55 -11.49
N TYR A 13 -20.28 -16.87 -11.49
CA TYR A 13 -19.25 -16.09 -12.20
C TYR A 13 -18.85 -16.80 -13.51
N GLU A 14 -19.82 -17.05 -14.38
CA GLU A 14 -19.64 -17.85 -15.61
C GLU A 14 -18.69 -17.21 -16.63
N GLY A 15 -18.60 -15.88 -16.63
CA GLY A 15 -17.74 -15.12 -17.53
C GLY A 15 -16.29 -15.01 -17.08
N VAL A 16 -15.87 -15.71 -16.00
CA VAL A 16 -14.51 -15.62 -15.47
C VAL A 16 -13.69 -16.84 -15.82
N SER A 17 -12.59 -16.63 -16.53
CA SER A 17 -11.55 -17.62 -16.81
C SER A 17 -10.39 -17.52 -15.81
N CYS A 18 -9.67 -18.62 -15.64
CA CYS A 18 -8.56 -18.71 -14.69
C CYS A 18 -7.30 -19.26 -15.37
N THR A 19 -6.23 -18.48 -15.37
CA THR A 19 -4.93 -18.85 -15.94
C THR A 19 -3.84 -18.84 -14.86
N GLU A 20 -3.06 -19.90 -14.78
CA GLU A 20 -1.91 -19.94 -13.87
C GLU A 20 -0.76 -19.10 -14.44
N TRP A 21 -0.21 -18.25 -13.62
CA TRP A 21 0.95 -17.46 -13.97
C TRP A 21 1.98 -17.53 -12.84
N ARG A 22 3.08 -18.23 -13.08
CA ARG A 22 4.08 -18.58 -12.06
C ARG A 22 3.42 -19.35 -10.89
N LYS A 23 3.44 -18.79 -9.66
CA LYS A 23 2.78 -19.37 -8.47
C LYS A 23 1.47 -18.67 -8.12
N SER A 24 0.99 -17.78 -8.99
CA SER A 24 -0.22 -16.99 -8.83
C SER A 24 -1.30 -17.47 -9.81
N ILE A 25 -2.51 -17.03 -9.56
CA ILE A 25 -3.64 -17.23 -10.47
C ILE A 25 -4.11 -15.89 -11.01
N ARG A 26 -4.31 -15.81 -12.32
CA ARG A 26 -4.91 -14.65 -12.98
C ARG A 26 -6.37 -14.97 -13.27
N LEU A 27 -7.26 -14.04 -12.94
CA LEU A 27 -8.67 -14.06 -13.27
C LEU A 27 -8.91 -13.05 -14.39
N GLU A 28 -9.56 -13.47 -15.46
CA GLU A 28 -9.88 -12.63 -16.62
C GLU A 28 -11.34 -12.84 -17.00
N GLY A 29 -11.96 -11.82 -17.54
CA GLY A 29 -13.35 -11.86 -17.97
C GLY A 29 -14.07 -10.55 -17.67
N GLU A 30 -15.40 -10.59 -17.75
CA GLU A 30 -16.23 -9.41 -17.54
C GLU A 30 -17.40 -9.76 -16.60
N LEU A 31 -17.67 -8.89 -15.63
CA LEU A 31 -18.79 -8.99 -14.71
C LEU A 31 -19.55 -7.68 -14.62
N ASP A 32 -20.85 -7.76 -14.32
CA ASP A 32 -21.75 -6.60 -14.30
C ASP A 32 -21.66 -5.79 -13.01
N ASP A 33 -21.04 -6.32 -11.94
CA ASP A 33 -21.00 -5.69 -10.62
C ASP A 33 -19.59 -5.72 -10.00
N TRP A 34 -19.15 -4.57 -9.51
CA TRP A 34 -17.87 -4.44 -8.81
C TRP A 34 -17.75 -5.34 -7.57
N LYS A 35 -18.84 -5.53 -6.83
CA LYS A 35 -18.84 -6.42 -5.66
C LYS A 35 -18.62 -7.88 -6.07
N ALA A 36 -19.14 -8.28 -7.23
CA ALA A 36 -18.91 -9.59 -7.82
C ALA A 36 -17.43 -9.80 -8.18
N ILE A 37 -16.79 -8.82 -8.80
CA ILE A 37 -15.35 -8.83 -9.12
C ILE A 37 -14.52 -9.02 -7.86
N VAL A 38 -14.80 -8.25 -6.80
CA VAL A 38 -14.09 -8.37 -5.51
C VAL A 38 -14.32 -9.74 -4.87
N LYS A 39 -15.56 -10.27 -4.93
CA LYS A 39 -15.89 -11.59 -4.37
C LYS A 39 -15.18 -12.71 -5.12
N ALA A 40 -15.12 -12.65 -6.45
CA ALA A 40 -14.38 -13.63 -7.28
C ALA A 40 -12.89 -13.65 -6.87
N GLY A 41 -12.27 -12.50 -6.73
CA GLY A 41 -10.89 -12.38 -6.23
C GLY A 41 -10.70 -12.99 -4.83
N LYS A 42 -11.63 -12.76 -3.91
CA LYS A 42 -11.59 -13.36 -2.56
C LYS A 42 -11.75 -14.89 -2.56
N ILE A 43 -12.52 -15.44 -3.50
CA ILE A 43 -12.63 -16.89 -3.68
C ILE A 43 -11.31 -17.45 -4.19
N ALA A 44 -10.70 -16.79 -5.18
CA ALA A 44 -9.42 -17.21 -5.73
C ALA A 44 -8.28 -17.14 -4.68
N ALA A 45 -8.31 -16.17 -3.78
CA ALA A 45 -7.31 -16.05 -2.70
C ALA A 45 -7.31 -17.24 -1.74
N LYS A 46 -8.42 -17.99 -1.66
CA LYS A 46 -8.55 -19.20 -0.85
C LYS A 46 -8.20 -20.50 -1.60
N ALA A 47 -7.82 -20.40 -2.87
CA ALA A 47 -7.57 -21.59 -3.71
C ALA A 47 -6.14 -22.15 -3.60
N GLY A 48 -5.30 -21.60 -2.71
CA GLY A 48 -3.96 -22.11 -2.42
C GLY A 48 -2.83 -21.53 -3.29
N TYR A 49 -3.11 -20.56 -4.14
CA TYR A 49 -2.08 -19.83 -4.89
C TYR A 49 -1.37 -18.80 -4.02
N LYS A 50 -0.13 -18.47 -4.36
CA LYS A 50 0.65 -17.45 -3.64
C LYS A 50 0.16 -16.02 -3.87
N GLY A 51 -0.54 -15.79 -4.99
CA GLY A 51 -1.10 -14.49 -5.32
C GLY A 51 -2.28 -14.62 -6.26
N VAL A 52 -3.10 -13.57 -6.34
CA VAL A 52 -4.22 -13.45 -7.26
C VAL A 52 -4.04 -12.16 -8.05
N ILE A 53 -4.04 -12.28 -9.37
CA ILE A 53 -4.10 -11.16 -10.30
C ILE A 53 -5.56 -11.09 -10.75
N ASN A 54 -6.28 -10.05 -10.34
CA ASN A 54 -7.69 -9.90 -10.66
C ASN A 54 -7.85 -8.88 -11.80
N ASP A 55 -7.83 -9.38 -13.03
CA ASP A 55 -7.98 -8.61 -14.27
C ASP A 55 -9.40 -8.71 -14.83
N ILE A 56 -10.38 -9.03 -13.96
CA ILE A 56 -11.80 -9.02 -14.36
C ILE A 56 -12.23 -7.57 -14.57
N THR A 57 -12.80 -7.29 -15.71
CA THR A 57 -13.33 -5.98 -16.07
C THR A 57 -14.80 -5.81 -15.66
N LEU A 58 -15.20 -4.60 -15.35
CA LEU A 58 -16.59 -4.24 -15.11
C LEU A 58 -17.26 -3.91 -16.44
N LYS A 59 -18.33 -4.58 -16.75
CA LYS A 59 -19.09 -4.39 -18.01
C LYS A 59 -19.54 -2.94 -18.16
N GLY A 60 -19.32 -2.39 -19.34
CA GLY A 60 -19.65 -1.00 -19.62
C GLY A 60 -18.77 0.04 -18.94
N PHE A 61 -17.74 -0.37 -18.20
CA PHE A 61 -16.78 0.56 -17.61
C PHE A 61 -15.64 0.85 -18.57
N THR A 62 -15.52 2.10 -18.96
CA THR A 62 -14.35 2.59 -19.70
C THR A 62 -13.38 3.20 -18.69
N PRO A 63 -12.18 2.64 -18.51
CA PRO A 63 -11.20 3.22 -17.61
C PRO A 63 -10.85 4.65 -18.04
N PRO A 64 -10.62 5.56 -17.08
CA PRO A 64 -10.18 6.91 -17.42
C PRO A 64 -8.87 6.84 -18.20
N PRO A 65 -8.64 7.81 -19.10
CA PRO A 65 -7.41 7.86 -19.88
C PRO A 65 -6.19 7.89 -18.96
N ILE A 66 -5.14 7.18 -19.37
CA ILE A 66 -3.86 7.18 -18.66
C ILE A 66 -3.39 8.63 -18.54
N ARG A 67 -3.04 9.04 -17.33
CA ARG A 67 -2.49 10.38 -17.10
C ARG A 67 -1.20 10.54 -17.89
N THR A 68 -1.16 11.52 -18.76
CA THR A 68 0.07 11.91 -19.44
C THR A 68 0.95 12.74 -18.49
N PRO A 69 2.29 12.57 -18.52
CA PRO A 69 3.19 13.45 -17.77
C PRO A 69 2.97 14.91 -18.18
N LYS A 70 3.01 15.81 -17.22
CA LYS A 70 2.95 17.26 -17.48
C LYS A 70 4.16 17.75 -18.28
N GLN A 71 5.28 17.08 -18.09
CA GLN A 71 6.55 17.39 -18.74
C GLN A 71 7.13 16.11 -19.32
N ARG A 72 7.63 16.22 -20.55
CA ARG A 72 8.43 15.19 -21.21
C ARG A 72 9.73 15.84 -21.64
N ASP A 73 10.80 15.43 -21.02
CA ASP A 73 12.14 15.86 -21.38
C ASP A 73 13.11 14.68 -21.33
N ASN A 74 14.33 14.93 -21.76
CA ASN A 74 15.40 13.94 -21.75
C ASN A 74 16.38 14.17 -20.60
N ALA A 75 15.96 14.85 -19.51
CA ALA A 75 16.83 15.23 -18.40
C ALA A 75 17.53 14.02 -17.73
N LEU A 76 16.93 12.84 -17.84
CA LEU A 76 17.45 11.60 -17.26
C LEU A 76 18.02 10.63 -18.32
N GLU A 77 18.08 11.05 -19.59
CA GLU A 77 18.61 10.19 -20.64
C GLU A 77 20.08 9.83 -20.36
N GLY A 78 20.38 8.54 -20.45
CA GLY A 78 21.70 8.01 -20.16
C GLY A 78 22.03 7.79 -18.68
N ARG A 79 21.19 8.24 -17.73
CA ARG A 79 21.37 7.95 -16.30
C ARG A 79 21.15 6.45 -16.03
N ARG A 80 22.03 5.86 -15.24
CA ARG A 80 21.98 4.44 -14.83
C ARG A 80 22.21 4.32 -13.34
N PRO A 81 21.25 4.77 -12.51
CA PRO A 81 21.39 4.67 -11.07
C PRO A 81 21.39 3.20 -10.62
N ASP A 82 22.05 2.91 -9.50
CA ASP A 82 21.98 1.61 -8.84
C ASP A 82 20.56 1.34 -8.32
N VAL A 83 19.88 2.39 -7.82
CA VAL A 83 18.52 2.31 -7.30
C VAL A 83 17.69 3.47 -7.83
N LEU A 84 16.56 3.14 -8.44
CA LEU A 84 15.52 4.08 -8.83
C LEU A 84 14.33 3.98 -7.87
N ILE A 85 14.00 5.07 -7.18
CA ILE A 85 12.84 5.19 -6.31
C ILE A 85 11.78 6.05 -7.02
N ILE A 86 10.60 5.51 -7.20
CA ILE A 86 9.48 6.22 -7.82
C ILE A 86 8.47 6.61 -6.74
N GLY A 87 8.34 7.91 -6.53
CA GLY A 87 7.48 8.53 -5.53
C GLY A 87 8.23 9.13 -4.35
N GLY A 88 8.22 10.45 -4.23
CA GLY A 88 8.85 11.25 -3.18
C GLY A 88 7.96 11.48 -1.95
N GLY A 89 7.03 10.56 -1.63
CA GLY A 89 6.31 10.58 -0.35
C GLY A 89 7.17 10.07 0.80
N VAL A 90 6.63 10.02 2.02
CA VAL A 90 7.36 9.59 3.23
C VAL A 90 8.04 8.24 3.07
N ILE A 91 7.45 7.31 2.35
CA ILE A 91 8.02 5.97 2.12
C ILE A 91 9.25 6.07 1.21
N GLY A 92 9.14 6.75 0.06
CA GLY A 92 10.26 6.91 -0.88
C GLY A 92 11.42 7.68 -0.26
N CYS A 93 11.13 8.76 0.45
CA CYS A 93 12.15 9.54 1.17
C CYS A 93 12.83 8.72 2.27
N ALA A 94 12.07 7.93 3.04
CA ALA A 94 12.65 7.06 4.07
C ALA A 94 13.56 5.97 3.49
N ILE A 95 13.15 5.36 2.36
CA ILE A 95 13.99 4.38 1.64
C ILE A 95 15.24 5.05 1.10
N ALA A 96 15.12 6.22 0.46
CA ALA A 96 16.25 6.97 -0.06
C ALA A 96 17.26 7.29 1.06
N ARG A 97 16.76 7.79 2.21
CA ARG A 97 17.59 8.08 3.39
C ARG A 97 18.31 6.83 3.91
N GLU A 98 17.62 5.71 3.99
CA GLU A 98 18.25 4.49 4.50
C GLU A 98 19.33 3.96 3.54
N LEU A 99 19.04 3.97 2.24
CA LEU A 99 19.99 3.54 1.22
C LEU A 99 21.17 4.48 1.06
N SER A 100 21.01 5.79 1.31
CA SER A 100 22.10 6.78 1.20
C SER A 100 23.23 6.57 2.21
N LYS A 101 23.04 5.70 3.20
CA LYS A 101 24.12 5.25 4.10
C LYS A 101 25.10 4.29 3.41
N ASN A 102 24.82 3.88 2.19
CA ASN A 102 25.64 2.99 1.41
C ASN A 102 26.21 3.72 0.19
N ALA A 103 27.29 3.24 -0.38
CA ALA A 103 27.89 3.79 -1.60
C ALA A 103 27.09 3.37 -2.85
N LEU A 104 25.90 3.96 -3.02
CA LEU A 104 24.96 3.70 -4.11
C LEU A 104 24.60 5.00 -4.83
N ASP A 105 24.50 4.96 -6.17
CA ASP A 105 23.86 6.04 -6.95
C ASP A 105 22.34 5.85 -6.86
N ILE A 106 21.67 6.75 -6.12
CA ILE A 106 20.24 6.67 -5.84
C ILE A 106 19.54 7.82 -6.54
N LEU A 107 18.55 7.49 -7.36
CA LEU A 107 17.70 8.46 -8.02
C LEU A 107 16.27 8.34 -7.49
N LEU A 108 15.75 9.40 -6.88
CA LEU A 108 14.36 9.51 -6.48
C LEU A 108 13.60 10.41 -7.45
N LEU A 109 12.50 9.92 -7.99
CA LEU A 109 11.63 10.65 -8.91
C LEU A 109 10.25 10.85 -8.28
N ASP A 110 9.70 12.04 -8.45
CA ASP A 110 8.30 12.33 -8.18
C ASP A 110 7.66 13.07 -9.37
N LYS A 111 6.36 12.99 -9.50
CA LYS A 111 5.58 13.71 -10.50
C LYS A 111 5.41 15.20 -10.17
N GLU A 112 5.63 15.55 -8.93
CA GLU A 112 5.53 16.93 -8.42
C GLU A 112 6.89 17.60 -8.38
N SER A 113 6.89 18.91 -8.20
CA SER A 113 8.11 19.73 -8.15
C SER A 113 8.92 19.57 -6.88
N ASP A 114 8.36 18.93 -5.84
CA ASP A 114 8.99 18.70 -4.56
C ASP A 114 8.49 17.39 -3.93
N VAL A 115 9.17 16.95 -2.88
CA VAL A 115 8.78 15.76 -2.11
C VAL A 115 7.59 16.05 -1.20
N ALA A 116 6.90 15.02 -0.79
CA ALA A 116 5.80 15.05 0.18
C ALA A 116 4.61 15.96 -0.17
N MET A 117 4.42 16.35 -1.42
CA MET A 117 3.38 17.30 -1.86
C MET A 117 1.93 16.81 -1.68
N HIS A 118 1.72 15.55 -1.29
CA HIS A 118 0.40 14.93 -1.13
C HIS A 118 0.16 14.46 0.31
N ALA A 119 -0.32 13.21 0.48
CA ALA A 119 -0.74 12.65 1.76
C ALA A 119 0.32 12.75 2.87
N SER A 120 1.60 12.72 2.51
CA SER A 120 2.71 12.75 3.48
C SER A 120 2.84 14.08 4.22
N SER A 121 2.38 15.19 3.64
CA SER A 121 2.35 16.51 4.27
C SER A 121 0.94 16.95 4.70
N ARG A 122 -0.08 16.13 4.43
CA ARG A 122 -1.49 16.45 4.69
C ARG A 122 -2.13 15.40 5.59
N ASN A 123 -1.52 15.19 6.72
CA ASN A 123 -1.99 14.31 7.79
C ASN A 123 -1.95 15.08 9.12
N ASP A 124 -2.41 14.46 10.19
CA ASP A 124 -2.48 15.05 11.52
C ASP A 124 -1.13 15.07 12.28
N GLY A 125 -0.07 14.52 11.66
CA GLY A 125 1.25 14.44 12.30
C GLY A 125 1.33 13.49 13.50
N MET A 126 0.29 12.69 13.73
CA MET A 126 0.25 11.77 14.87
C MET A 126 1.12 10.54 14.62
N ILE A 127 2.00 10.24 15.55
CA ILE A 127 2.78 9.01 15.57
C ILE A 127 2.05 7.97 16.40
N HIS A 128 1.39 7.04 15.73
CA HIS A 128 0.54 6.05 16.37
C HIS A 128 1.29 5.18 17.37
N PRO A 129 0.79 5.02 18.61
CA PRO A 129 1.41 4.18 19.63
C PRO A 129 1.19 2.68 19.44
N GLY A 130 0.26 2.28 18.56
CA GLY A 130 -0.03 0.88 18.26
C GLY A 130 -1.32 0.33 18.86
N ILE A 131 -2.00 1.09 19.73
CA ILE A 131 -3.23 0.64 20.42
C ILE A 131 -4.41 0.34 19.49
N ALA A 132 -4.49 0.99 18.33
CA ALA A 132 -5.54 0.76 17.34
C ALA A 132 -5.32 -0.47 16.44
N SER A 133 -4.32 -1.29 16.72
CA SER A 133 -3.97 -2.46 15.90
C SER A 133 -3.66 -3.66 16.79
N HIS A 134 -4.17 -4.83 16.42
CA HIS A 134 -3.85 -6.06 17.17
C HIS A 134 -2.33 -6.31 17.19
N ALA A 135 -1.78 -6.55 18.38
CA ALA A 135 -0.35 -6.72 18.62
C ALA A 135 0.30 -7.83 17.75
N ASN A 136 -0.45 -8.86 17.40
CA ASN A 136 0.03 -9.98 16.60
C ASN A 136 0.11 -9.69 15.09
N THR A 137 -0.46 -8.58 14.63
CA THR A 137 -0.40 -8.17 13.22
C THR A 137 0.93 -7.48 12.91
N LEU A 138 1.35 -7.53 11.65
CA LEU A 138 2.52 -6.78 11.19
C LEU A 138 2.35 -5.27 11.47
N ARG A 139 1.15 -4.74 11.28
CA ARG A 139 0.81 -3.35 11.55
C ARG A 139 1.02 -2.99 13.03
N GLY A 140 0.51 -3.80 13.96
CA GLY A 140 0.69 -3.58 15.40
C GLY A 140 2.16 -3.59 15.80
N LYS A 141 2.90 -4.60 15.36
CA LYS A 141 4.35 -4.71 15.62
C LYS A 141 5.15 -3.53 15.07
N MET A 142 4.84 -3.11 13.85
CA MET A 142 5.55 -1.99 13.21
C MET A 142 5.18 -0.65 13.85
N ASN A 143 3.93 -0.42 14.23
CA ASN A 143 3.54 0.81 14.93
C ASN A 143 4.34 1.00 16.22
N VAL A 144 4.43 -0.03 17.06
CA VAL A 144 5.20 0.04 18.31
C VAL A 144 6.69 0.28 18.03
N LYS A 145 7.27 -0.50 17.11
CA LYS A 145 8.69 -0.38 16.76
C LYS A 145 9.01 1.02 16.21
N VAL A 146 8.21 1.50 15.28
CA VAL A 146 8.43 2.79 14.63
C VAL A 146 8.21 3.94 15.62
N ASN A 147 7.17 3.86 16.47
CA ASN A 147 6.94 4.87 17.50
C ASN A 147 8.19 5.07 18.40
N ALA A 148 8.82 3.97 18.81
CA ALA A 148 10.05 4.03 19.62
C ALA A 148 11.21 4.73 18.86
N MET A 149 11.30 4.56 17.54
CA MET A 149 12.37 5.15 16.72
C MET A 149 12.21 6.67 16.53
N TYR A 150 11.01 7.22 16.66
CA TYR A 150 10.74 8.61 16.28
C TYR A 150 11.50 9.65 17.11
N THR A 151 11.79 9.38 18.37
CA THR A 151 12.57 10.30 19.21
C THR A 151 13.93 10.59 18.58
N GLN A 152 14.68 9.54 18.31
CA GLN A 152 15.99 9.66 17.68
C GLN A 152 15.90 10.18 16.25
N LEU A 153 14.94 9.69 15.47
CA LEU A 153 14.73 10.08 14.08
C LEU A 153 14.44 11.59 13.94
N CYS A 154 13.57 12.12 14.80
CA CYS A 154 13.23 13.54 14.78
C CYS A 154 14.42 14.41 15.21
N GLU A 155 15.20 13.95 16.16
CA GLU A 155 16.45 14.61 16.57
C GLU A 155 17.45 14.66 15.40
N GLU A 156 17.71 13.53 14.75
CA GLU A 156 18.59 13.44 13.58
C GLU A 156 18.15 14.32 12.40
N LEU A 157 16.83 14.48 12.22
CA LEU A 157 16.25 15.28 11.13
C LEU A 157 15.98 16.73 11.50
N GLY A 158 16.21 17.14 12.75
CA GLY A 158 15.89 18.47 13.24
C GLY A 158 14.38 18.76 13.24
N VAL A 159 13.53 17.75 13.36
CA VAL A 159 12.07 17.89 13.35
C VAL A 159 11.56 18.09 14.78
N PRO A 160 10.79 19.15 15.06
CA PRO A 160 10.16 19.34 16.36
C PRO A 160 9.26 18.14 16.71
N PHE A 161 9.51 17.51 17.84
CA PHE A 161 8.79 16.33 18.28
C PHE A 161 8.61 16.32 19.80
N GLN A 162 7.40 16.01 20.26
CA GLN A 162 7.13 15.90 21.69
C GLN A 162 6.20 14.70 21.95
N ARG A 163 6.40 14.05 23.12
CA ARG A 163 5.59 12.92 23.58
C ARG A 163 4.58 13.38 24.60
N TYR A 164 3.40 13.79 24.13
CA TYR A 164 2.29 14.21 25.00
C TYR A 164 1.41 13.05 25.47
N GLY A 165 1.57 11.86 24.91
CA GLY A 165 0.66 10.74 25.09
C GLY A 165 -0.60 10.86 24.24
N ASN A 166 -1.58 9.97 24.50
CA ASN A 166 -2.88 9.95 23.86
C ASN A 166 -3.98 9.93 24.93
N LEU A 167 -4.98 10.77 24.77
CA LEU A 167 -6.21 10.70 25.54
C LEU A 167 -7.27 9.94 24.71
N ILE A 168 -7.74 8.83 25.25
CA ILE A 168 -8.78 8.03 24.62
C ILE A 168 -10.08 8.22 25.41
N LEU A 169 -11.09 8.76 24.74
CA LEU A 169 -12.41 8.95 25.31
C LEU A 169 -13.32 7.78 24.92
N TYR A 170 -13.93 7.15 25.90
CA TYR A 170 -14.91 6.10 25.71
C TYR A 170 -16.30 6.60 26.11
N ALA A 171 -17.29 6.30 25.28
CA ALA A 171 -18.68 6.60 25.58
C ALA A 171 -19.34 5.52 26.46
N ASP A 172 -18.68 4.36 26.67
CA ASP A 172 -19.22 3.21 27.38
C ASP A 172 -18.22 2.66 28.40
N HIS A 173 -18.74 2.25 29.57
CA HIS A 173 -17.94 1.71 30.67
C HIS A 173 -17.20 0.41 30.36
N ILE A 174 -17.64 -0.35 29.36
CA ILE A 174 -17.04 -1.66 28.99
C ILE A 174 -15.63 -1.48 28.41
N PHE A 175 -15.36 -0.37 27.73
CA PHE A 175 -14.05 -0.13 27.12
C PHE A 175 -13.03 0.52 28.05
N GLY A 176 -13.47 1.17 29.12
CA GLY A 176 -12.58 1.77 30.13
C GLY A 176 -11.72 0.73 30.87
N THR A 177 -12.24 -0.47 31.08
CA THR A 177 -11.58 -1.55 31.81
C THR A 177 -10.47 -2.25 31.00
N VAL A 178 -10.36 -2.01 29.71
CA VAL A 178 -9.36 -2.65 28.81
C VAL A 178 -8.14 -1.76 28.60
N ALA A 179 -8.17 -0.51 29.05
CA ALA A 179 -7.14 0.50 28.82
C ALA A 179 -6.22 0.74 30.03
N GLU A 180 -6.49 0.08 31.19
CA GLU A 180 -5.61 0.01 32.36
C GLU A 180 -4.62 -1.18 32.20
#